data_3c50460ea6173c8ef6fd9ef899119899
#
_entry.id   3c50460ea6173c8ef6fd9ef899119899
#
_cell.length_a   1.000
_cell.length_b   1.000
_cell.length_c   1.000
_cell.angle_alpha   90.00
_cell.angle_beta   90.00
_cell.angle_gamma   90.00
#
_symmetry.space_group_name_H-M   'P 1'
#
loop_
_entity.id
_entity.type
_entity.pdbx_description
1 polymer ?
#
loop_
_entity_poly.entity_id
_entity_poly.type
_entity_poly.pdbx_seq_one_letter_code
_entity_poly.pdbx_strand_id
1 'polypeptide(L)'
;VGDKSDNVPGVDKVGPKTAISLLEKYNNLDSIIKNIDNIKGKVSDNLAKSLDTINIAKKLIKLKTDVDIDVSIKNYIISNKDEKTLTGLISKYQLNSLADTFKITKKQKNINSKKFYKIIDNKSDLERLISKLIKNKIFSFDTETTSLDPIEAELIGFSFSCLESESYYIPIGHSDSEGNIKLAKEKVYKLLADLFSKTELSVIGQNIKYDINVLWKYNIFFKCQLQDTMLLSYIYNSSGKHDLDSLAQKYLDYEKIKYEDIVGSGVKQKLFSDIAIEEAMPYACEDADITLRLYKYFTNKLKPLNHQYN
;
A
#
# COMPACT_ATOMS: atom_id res chain seq x y z
N VAL A 1 32.76 -26.40 3.16
CA VAL A 1 31.30 -26.55 3.28
C VAL A 1 30.59 -26.09 2.01
N GLY A 2 31.12 -25.04 1.38
CA GLY A 2 30.45 -24.37 0.25
C GLY A 2 29.39 -23.37 0.71
N ASP A 3 28.85 -22.59 -0.25
CA ASP A 3 27.76 -21.65 -0.04
C ASP A 3 26.74 -21.80 -1.18
N LYS A 4 25.52 -22.21 -0.83
CA LYS A 4 24.44 -22.42 -1.82
C LYS A 4 23.89 -21.10 -2.34
N SER A 5 23.92 -20.02 -1.55
CA SER A 5 23.42 -18.71 -1.96
C SER A 5 24.26 -18.12 -3.08
N ASP A 6 25.59 -18.29 -2.97
CA ASP A 6 26.55 -17.76 -3.92
C ASP A 6 27.01 -18.82 -4.95
N ASN A 7 26.38 -19.99 -4.96
CA ASN A 7 26.72 -21.11 -5.81
C ASN A 7 28.21 -21.54 -5.69
N VAL A 8 28.77 -21.41 -4.49
CA VAL A 8 30.14 -21.86 -4.19
C VAL A 8 30.09 -23.34 -3.85
N PRO A 9 30.82 -24.21 -4.57
CA PRO A 9 30.76 -25.64 -4.35
C PRO A 9 31.43 -26.05 -3.02
N GLY A 10 30.83 -27.04 -2.36
CA GLY A 10 31.36 -27.67 -1.13
C GLY A 10 31.77 -29.12 -1.37
N VAL A 11 32.28 -29.77 -0.33
CA VAL A 11 32.60 -31.20 -0.33
C VAL A 11 31.38 -32.00 0.09
N ASP A 12 31.01 -33.02 -0.67
CA ASP A 12 29.86 -33.87 -0.35
C ASP A 12 29.97 -34.48 1.04
N LYS A 13 28.88 -34.45 1.81
CA LYS A 13 28.75 -34.93 3.19
C LYS A 13 29.72 -34.31 4.20
N VAL A 14 30.35 -33.17 3.86
CA VAL A 14 31.12 -32.36 4.82
C VAL A 14 30.32 -31.14 5.20
N GLY A 15 29.49 -31.26 6.24
CA GLY A 15 28.73 -30.16 6.82
C GLY A 15 29.50 -29.32 7.81
N PRO A 16 28.89 -28.25 8.37
CA PRO A 16 29.56 -27.34 9.32
C PRO A 16 30.22 -28.05 10.51
N LYS A 17 29.56 -29.03 11.13
CA LYS A 17 30.09 -29.77 12.28
C LYS A 17 31.39 -30.53 11.93
N THR A 18 31.38 -31.24 10.79
CA THR A 18 32.55 -31.96 10.30
C THR A 18 33.67 -31.00 9.92
N ALA A 19 33.37 -29.89 9.28
CA ALA A 19 34.37 -28.91 8.91
C ALA A 19 35.02 -28.25 10.13
N ILE A 20 34.27 -27.91 11.18
CA ILE A 20 34.77 -27.37 12.43
C ILE A 20 35.73 -28.37 13.09
N SER A 21 35.32 -29.63 13.26
CA SER A 21 36.17 -30.68 13.87
C SER A 21 37.47 -30.92 13.09
N LEU A 22 37.42 -30.84 11.75
CA LEU A 22 38.63 -30.93 10.92
C LEU A 22 39.57 -29.73 11.14
N LEU A 23 39.00 -28.51 11.22
CA LEU A 23 39.77 -27.28 11.43
C LEU A 23 40.39 -27.25 12.85
N GLU A 24 39.68 -27.70 13.87
CA GLU A 24 40.20 -27.82 15.22
C GLU A 24 41.39 -28.77 15.27
N LYS A 25 41.33 -29.88 14.52
CA LYS A 25 42.43 -30.89 14.50
C LYS A 25 43.61 -30.48 13.63
N TYR A 26 43.35 -29.82 12.48
CA TYR A 26 44.39 -29.56 11.47
C TYR A 26 44.66 -28.06 11.24
N ASN A 27 44.01 -27.17 11.97
CA ASN A 27 44.16 -25.70 12.00
C ASN A 27 43.67 -24.96 10.73
N ASN A 28 43.92 -25.46 9.55
CA ASN A 28 43.55 -24.80 8.32
C ASN A 28 43.29 -25.79 7.17
N LEU A 29 42.68 -25.31 6.08
CA LEU A 29 42.30 -26.13 4.93
C LEU A 29 43.51 -26.77 4.24
N ASP A 30 44.61 -26.05 4.10
CA ASP A 30 45.82 -26.60 3.43
C ASP A 30 46.41 -27.74 4.24
N SER A 31 46.39 -27.68 5.58
CA SER A 31 46.79 -28.78 6.47
C SER A 31 45.81 -29.94 6.43
N ILE A 32 44.52 -29.71 6.30
CA ILE A 32 43.52 -30.78 6.09
C ILE A 32 43.84 -31.54 4.81
N ILE A 33 44.08 -30.81 3.71
CA ILE A 33 44.40 -31.40 2.39
C ILE A 33 45.70 -32.25 2.48
N LYS A 34 46.72 -31.76 3.11
CA LYS A 34 47.99 -32.49 3.29
C LYS A 34 47.88 -33.76 4.13
N ASN A 35 46.87 -33.84 4.97
CA ASN A 35 46.66 -34.96 5.89
C ASN A 35 45.41 -35.78 5.55
N ILE A 36 44.94 -35.77 4.30
CA ILE A 36 43.72 -36.48 3.88
C ILE A 36 43.83 -37.96 4.22
N ASP A 37 44.99 -38.61 3.98
CA ASP A 37 45.24 -40.03 4.26
C ASP A 37 45.15 -40.37 5.76
N ASN A 38 45.33 -39.39 6.64
CA ASN A 38 45.21 -39.56 8.09
C ASN A 38 43.77 -39.35 8.61
N ILE A 39 42.85 -38.99 7.74
CA ILE A 39 41.43 -38.79 8.07
C ILE A 39 40.70 -40.13 7.82
N LYS A 40 40.00 -40.61 8.84
CA LYS A 40 39.30 -41.89 8.74
C LYS A 40 37.94 -41.79 8.09
N GLY A 41 37.59 -42.82 7.29
CA GLY A 41 36.24 -43.07 6.76
C GLY A 41 35.90 -42.25 5.50
N LYS A 42 34.62 -42.20 5.16
CA LYS A 42 34.10 -41.61 3.89
C LYS A 42 34.44 -40.11 3.73
N VAL A 43 34.80 -39.41 4.80
CA VAL A 43 35.18 -38.00 4.74
C VAL A 43 36.52 -37.85 4.00
N SER A 44 37.48 -38.72 4.24
CA SER A 44 38.74 -38.75 3.48
C SER A 44 38.51 -38.96 1.98
N ASP A 45 37.72 -39.96 1.64
CA ASP A 45 37.39 -40.27 0.19
C ASP A 45 36.73 -39.07 -0.48
N ASN A 46 35.80 -38.41 0.22
CA ASN A 46 35.08 -37.25 -0.35
C ASN A 46 35.99 -36.02 -0.49
N LEU A 47 36.89 -35.79 0.46
CA LEU A 47 37.89 -34.71 0.38
C LEU A 47 38.86 -34.97 -0.80
N ALA A 48 39.37 -36.19 -0.93
CA ALA A 48 40.28 -36.56 -2.01
C ALA A 48 39.65 -36.39 -3.39
N LYS A 49 38.39 -36.82 -3.54
CA LYS A 49 37.60 -36.63 -4.81
C LYS A 49 37.24 -35.19 -5.14
N SER A 50 37.24 -34.31 -4.14
CA SER A 50 36.80 -32.93 -4.27
C SER A 50 37.94 -31.91 -4.29
N LEU A 51 39.20 -32.32 -4.49
CA LEU A 51 40.37 -31.42 -4.46
C LEU A 51 40.22 -30.25 -5.47
N ASP A 52 39.79 -30.54 -6.71
CA ASP A 52 39.60 -29.49 -7.70
C ASP A 52 38.46 -28.54 -7.30
N THR A 53 37.37 -29.09 -6.78
CA THR A 53 36.24 -28.33 -6.27
C THR A 53 36.65 -27.41 -5.12
N ILE A 54 37.45 -27.93 -4.17
CA ILE A 54 38.00 -27.13 -3.05
C ILE A 54 38.88 -26.00 -3.55
N ASN A 55 39.73 -26.25 -4.55
CA ASN A 55 40.61 -25.24 -5.13
C ASN A 55 39.81 -24.13 -5.85
N ILE A 56 38.73 -24.49 -6.54
CA ILE A 56 37.81 -23.53 -7.15
C ILE A 56 37.10 -22.72 -6.08
N ALA A 57 36.54 -23.37 -5.05
CA ALA A 57 35.86 -22.69 -3.96
C ALA A 57 36.79 -21.74 -3.22
N LYS A 58 38.06 -22.13 -2.96
CA LYS A 58 39.06 -21.28 -2.33
C LYS A 58 39.34 -20.01 -3.15
N LYS A 59 39.35 -20.09 -4.48
CA LYS A 59 39.50 -18.94 -5.35
C LYS A 59 38.26 -18.05 -5.33
N LEU A 60 37.06 -18.63 -5.34
CA LEU A 60 35.79 -17.89 -5.39
C LEU A 60 35.54 -17.08 -4.11
N ILE A 61 35.87 -17.65 -2.94
CA ILE A 61 35.66 -16.96 -1.65
C ILE A 61 36.74 -15.94 -1.31
N LYS A 62 37.86 -15.92 -2.04
CA LYS A 62 38.94 -14.95 -1.80
C LYS A 62 38.53 -13.58 -2.33
N LEU A 63 38.45 -12.62 -1.42
CA LEU A 63 38.19 -11.24 -1.81
C LEU A 63 39.32 -10.70 -2.68
N LYS A 64 38.95 -10.02 -3.76
CA LYS A 64 39.90 -9.28 -4.59
C LYS A 64 40.34 -8.02 -3.84
N THR A 65 41.62 -7.86 -3.58
CA THR A 65 42.20 -6.74 -2.82
C THR A 65 42.91 -5.71 -3.70
N ASP A 66 43.02 -6.02 -5.00
CA ASP A 66 43.68 -5.19 -6.03
C ASP A 66 42.67 -4.60 -7.02
N VAL A 67 41.48 -4.27 -6.52
CA VAL A 67 40.47 -3.57 -7.32
C VAL A 67 40.99 -2.16 -7.55
N ASP A 68 40.98 -1.73 -8.82
CA ASP A 68 41.35 -0.35 -9.21
C ASP A 68 40.23 0.59 -8.72
N ILE A 69 40.50 1.28 -7.62
CA ILE A 69 39.61 2.28 -7.01
C ILE A 69 40.44 3.55 -6.73
N ASP A 70 39.81 4.70 -6.86
CA ASP A 70 40.42 5.94 -6.40
C ASP A 70 40.47 5.94 -4.85
N VAL A 71 41.67 5.75 -4.34
CA VAL A 71 41.92 5.67 -2.87
C VAL A 71 42.22 7.04 -2.25
N SER A 72 42.04 8.13 -2.99
CA SER A 72 42.20 9.46 -2.42
C SER A 72 41.12 9.76 -1.39
N ILE A 73 41.54 9.85 -0.12
CA ILE A 73 40.64 10.18 1.00
C ILE A 73 39.84 11.47 0.74
N LYS A 74 40.38 12.39 -0.02
CA LYS A 74 39.70 13.65 -0.39
C LYS A 74 38.41 13.42 -1.18
N ASN A 75 38.32 12.33 -1.93
CA ASN A 75 37.17 12.00 -2.75
C ASN A 75 36.02 11.33 -1.91
N TYR A 76 36.34 10.93 -0.67
CA TYR A 76 35.36 10.31 0.25
C TYR A 76 34.87 11.28 1.34
N ILE A 77 35.11 12.58 1.17
CA ILE A 77 34.55 13.61 2.06
C ILE A 77 33.07 13.74 1.78
N ILE A 78 32.25 13.64 2.82
CA ILE A 78 30.81 13.89 2.73
C ILE A 78 30.61 15.34 2.31
N SER A 79 30.10 15.55 1.10
CA SER A 79 29.75 16.88 0.60
C SER A 79 28.41 17.36 1.21
N ASN A 80 28.13 18.66 1.08
CA ASN A 80 26.84 19.20 1.44
C ASN A 80 25.74 18.52 0.63
N LYS A 81 24.60 18.25 1.30
CA LYS A 81 23.45 17.59 0.68
C LYS A 81 22.87 18.51 -0.41
N ASP A 82 22.66 17.97 -1.59
CA ASP A 82 21.77 18.59 -2.58
C ASP A 82 20.32 18.22 -2.21
N GLU A 83 19.71 19.07 -1.39
CA GLU A 83 18.35 18.85 -0.89
C GLU A 83 17.32 18.77 -2.03
N LYS A 84 17.51 19.49 -3.11
CA LYS A 84 16.59 19.50 -4.25
C LYS A 84 16.60 18.16 -4.98
N THR A 85 17.78 17.67 -5.33
CA THR A 85 17.94 16.36 -6.00
C THR A 85 17.49 15.22 -5.07
N LEU A 86 17.87 15.28 -3.78
CA LEU A 86 17.51 14.28 -2.79
C LEU A 86 16.00 14.22 -2.58
N THR A 87 15.32 15.36 -2.43
CA THR A 87 13.85 15.44 -2.35
C THR A 87 13.18 14.84 -3.59
N GLY A 88 13.71 15.15 -4.78
CA GLY A 88 13.21 14.58 -6.02
C GLY A 88 13.35 13.06 -6.10
N LEU A 89 14.47 12.51 -5.67
CA LEU A 89 14.71 11.06 -5.63
C LEU A 89 13.86 10.36 -4.59
N ILE A 90 13.74 10.92 -3.38
CA ILE A 90 12.89 10.40 -2.32
C ILE A 90 11.43 10.34 -2.77
N SER A 91 10.92 11.40 -3.41
CA SER A 91 9.57 11.43 -3.96
C SER A 91 9.40 10.41 -5.08
N LYS A 92 10.32 10.38 -6.04
CA LYS A 92 10.27 9.48 -7.19
C LYS A 92 10.26 8.00 -6.80
N TYR A 93 11.08 7.62 -5.83
CA TYR A 93 11.26 6.24 -5.39
C TYR A 93 10.53 5.91 -4.08
N GLN A 94 9.77 6.86 -3.53
CA GLN A 94 8.98 6.70 -2.28
C GLN A 94 9.81 6.24 -1.08
N LEU A 95 11.02 6.76 -0.95
CA LEU A 95 11.97 6.42 0.12
C LEU A 95 11.66 7.21 1.39
N ASN A 96 10.45 7.04 1.95
CA ASN A 96 9.94 7.86 3.06
C ASN A 96 10.83 7.79 4.33
N SER A 97 11.37 6.62 4.65
CA SER A 97 12.30 6.46 5.79
C SER A 97 13.57 7.28 5.64
N LEU A 98 14.02 7.54 4.40
CA LEU A 98 15.17 8.41 4.15
C LEU A 98 14.80 9.89 4.31
N ALA A 99 13.57 10.30 4.03
CA ALA A 99 13.12 11.67 4.26
C ALA A 99 13.30 12.07 5.72
N ASP A 100 12.88 11.19 6.65
CA ASP A 100 13.03 11.41 8.08
C ASP A 100 14.51 11.42 8.51
N THR A 101 15.30 10.47 8.01
CA THR A 101 16.74 10.39 8.29
C THR A 101 17.48 11.66 7.86
N PHE A 102 17.13 12.21 6.70
CA PHE A 102 17.76 13.40 6.17
C PHE A 102 17.08 14.71 6.60
N LYS A 103 16.02 14.66 7.42
CA LYS A 103 15.21 15.81 7.86
C LYS A 103 14.74 16.67 6.68
N ILE A 104 14.32 16.01 5.61
CA ILE A 104 13.80 16.70 4.43
C ILE A 104 12.33 17.00 4.68
N THR A 105 12.03 18.26 4.87
CA THR A 105 10.65 18.74 4.93
C THR A 105 10.01 18.54 3.56
N LYS A 106 9.07 17.61 3.44
CA LYS A 106 8.22 17.51 2.26
C LYS A 106 7.52 18.85 2.11
N LYS A 107 7.83 19.61 1.06
CA LYS A 107 6.98 20.74 0.70
C LYS A 107 5.62 20.17 0.37
N GLN A 108 4.69 20.26 1.30
CA GLN A 108 3.29 20.05 0.99
C GLN A 108 2.95 21.02 -0.14
N LYS A 109 2.74 20.51 -1.33
CA LYS A 109 1.94 21.23 -2.30
C LYS A 109 0.53 21.23 -1.74
N ASN A 110 0.25 22.18 -0.87
CA ASN A 110 -1.11 22.55 -0.58
C ASN A 110 -1.72 22.94 -1.92
N ILE A 111 -2.35 21.98 -2.59
CA ILE A 111 -3.32 22.28 -3.63
C ILE A 111 -4.47 22.91 -2.83
N ASN A 112 -4.36 24.23 -2.60
CA ASN A 112 -5.42 25.04 -2.03
C ASN A 112 -6.60 25.14 -3.01
N SER A 113 -7.08 24.01 -3.53
CA SER A 113 -8.40 23.96 -4.11
C SER A 113 -9.39 24.05 -2.95
N LYS A 114 -10.20 25.06 -2.94
CA LYS A 114 -11.24 25.24 -1.93
C LYS A 114 -12.13 24.00 -1.97
N LYS A 115 -11.99 23.14 -0.96
CA LYS A 115 -12.80 21.92 -0.84
C LYS A 115 -14.23 22.32 -0.48
N PHE A 116 -15.19 21.72 -1.14
CA PHE A 116 -16.62 21.83 -0.82
C PHE A 116 -17.09 20.46 -0.30
N TYR A 117 -16.93 20.23 0.99
CA TYR A 117 -17.40 19.04 1.67
C TYR A 117 -18.62 19.38 2.49
N LYS A 118 -19.67 18.58 2.39
CA LYS A 118 -20.97 18.90 2.99
C LYS A 118 -21.60 17.68 3.64
N ILE A 119 -22.11 17.85 4.88
CA ILE A 119 -22.96 16.87 5.54
C ILE A 119 -24.36 16.93 4.93
N ILE A 120 -24.93 15.75 4.69
CA ILE A 120 -26.31 15.57 4.23
C ILE A 120 -27.11 14.96 5.37
N ASP A 121 -27.80 15.78 6.11
CA ASP A 121 -28.55 15.44 7.31
C ASP A 121 -30.08 15.56 7.16
N ASN A 122 -30.54 16.05 6.01
CA ASN A 122 -31.96 16.28 5.76
C ASN A 122 -32.42 15.76 4.38
N LYS A 123 -33.73 15.53 4.27
CA LYS A 123 -34.34 14.92 3.07
C LYS A 123 -34.14 15.75 1.79
N SER A 124 -34.27 17.07 1.87
CA SER A 124 -34.14 17.94 0.69
C SER A 124 -32.74 17.89 0.09
N ASP A 125 -31.70 17.92 0.92
CA ASP A 125 -30.31 17.82 0.49
C ASP A 125 -29.99 16.43 -0.05
N LEU A 126 -30.53 15.36 0.57
CA LEU A 126 -30.40 13.99 0.07
C LEU A 126 -31.00 13.85 -1.34
N GLU A 127 -32.21 14.31 -1.55
CA GLU A 127 -32.87 14.26 -2.87
C GLU A 127 -32.10 15.07 -3.94
N ARG A 128 -31.55 16.23 -3.55
CA ARG A 128 -30.67 17.03 -4.43
C ARG A 128 -29.38 16.29 -4.77
N LEU A 129 -28.75 15.65 -3.78
CA LEU A 129 -27.55 14.85 -4.00
C LEU A 129 -27.83 13.70 -4.96
N ILE A 130 -28.88 12.90 -4.72
CA ILE A 130 -29.27 11.79 -5.62
C ILE A 130 -29.51 12.30 -7.06
N SER A 131 -30.24 13.40 -7.21
CA SER A 131 -30.47 14.01 -8.52
C SER A 131 -29.18 14.45 -9.20
N LYS A 132 -28.23 14.97 -8.43
CA LYS A 132 -26.90 15.38 -8.92
C LYS A 132 -26.07 14.17 -9.37
N LEU A 133 -26.06 13.07 -8.60
CA LEU A 133 -25.34 11.84 -8.94
C LEU A 133 -25.91 11.23 -10.23
N ILE A 134 -27.22 11.14 -10.35
CA ILE A 134 -27.89 10.66 -11.58
C ILE A 134 -27.53 11.52 -12.80
N LYS A 135 -27.54 12.83 -12.66
CA LYS A 135 -27.17 13.76 -13.74
C LYS A 135 -25.73 13.57 -14.20
N ASN A 136 -24.80 13.35 -13.28
CA ASN A 136 -23.38 13.18 -13.61
C ASN A 136 -23.06 11.78 -14.15
N LYS A 137 -23.90 10.78 -13.91
CA LYS A 137 -23.77 9.38 -14.33
C LYS A 137 -22.56 8.63 -13.79
N ILE A 138 -21.46 9.31 -13.49
CA ILE A 138 -20.21 8.75 -12.95
C ILE A 138 -19.92 9.45 -11.63
N PHE A 139 -19.74 8.69 -10.56
CA PHE A 139 -19.42 9.22 -9.24
C PHE A 139 -18.69 8.18 -8.40
N SER A 140 -17.86 8.63 -7.45
CA SER A 140 -17.26 7.78 -6.43
C SER A 140 -18.18 7.62 -5.23
N PHE A 141 -17.98 6.52 -4.56
CA PHE A 141 -18.74 6.08 -3.40
C PHE A 141 -17.81 5.35 -2.42
N ASP A 142 -18.04 5.56 -1.13
CA ASP A 142 -17.33 4.86 -0.07
C ASP A 142 -18.25 4.70 1.15
N THR A 143 -17.98 3.70 2.01
CA THR A 143 -18.74 3.43 3.23
C THR A 143 -17.87 3.53 4.47
N GLU A 144 -18.39 4.22 5.50
CA GLU A 144 -17.81 4.19 6.83
C GLU A 144 -18.53 3.12 7.68
N THR A 145 -17.74 2.30 8.35
CA THR A 145 -18.25 1.11 9.05
C THR A 145 -17.56 0.86 10.39
N THR A 146 -18.13 -0.03 11.21
CA THR A 146 -17.59 -0.39 12.53
C THR A 146 -16.48 -1.42 12.50
N SER A 147 -16.30 -2.18 11.42
CA SER A 147 -15.37 -3.32 11.32
C SER A 147 -14.75 -3.44 9.94
N LEU A 148 -13.57 -4.02 9.86
CA LEU A 148 -12.93 -4.41 8.59
C LEU A 148 -13.51 -5.71 8.00
N ASP A 149 -14.21 -6.50 8.81
CA ASP A 149 -14.97 -7.66 8.35
C ASP A 149 -16.33 -7.21 7.81
N PRO A 150 -16.61 -7.30 6.51
CA PRO A 150 -17.85 -6.80 5.92
C PRO A 150 -19.08 -7.54 6.40
N ILE A 151 -18.95 -8.77 6.95
CA ILE A 151 -20.06 -9.55 7.47
C ILE A 151 -20.50 -8.99 8.82
N GLU A 152 -19.56 -8.60 9.67
CA GLU A 152 -19.83 -8.06 11.02
C GLU A 152 -20.04 -6.54 11.00
N ALA A 153 -19.52 -5.86 9.99
CA ALA A 153 -19.53 -4.40 9.89
C ALA A 153 -20.94 -3.82 9.91
N GLU A 154 -21.19 -2.83 10.76
CA GLU A 154 -22.37 -1.98 10.75
C GLU A 154 -22.07 -0.66 10.05
N LEU A 155 -23.04 -0.12 9.30
CA LEU A 155 -22.91 1.13 8.57
C LEU A 155 -22.95 2.34 9.52
N ILE A 156 -21.98 3.24 9.38
CA ILE A 156 -21.90 4.51 10.09
C ILE A 156 -22.24 5.66 9.17
N GLY A 157 -21.83 5.59 7.90
CA GLY A 157 -22.11 6.63 6.92
C GLY A 157 -21.78 6.24 5.49
N PHE A 158 -22.10 7.15 4.59
CA PHE A 158 -21.79 7.06 3.15
C PHE A 158 -21.16 8.34 2.67
N SER A 159 -20.15 8.24 1.83
CA SER A 159 -19.59 9.39 1.14
C SER A 159 -19.71 9.29 -0.38
N PHE A 160 -19.88 10.43 -1.03
CA PHE A 160 -20.07 10.52 -2.48
C PHE A 160 -19.31 11.71 -3.05
N SER A 161 -18.68 11.53 -4.23
CA SER A 161 -18.13 12.64 -5.01
C SER A 161 -18.37 12.43 -6.49
N CYS A 162 -18.79 13.47 -7.20
CA CYS A 162 -18.94 13.46 -8.66
C CYS A 162 -18.14 14.58 -9.34
N LEU A 163 -17.57 15.48 -8.57
CA LEU A 163 -16.68 16.55 -9.03
C LEU A 163 -15.48 16.64 -8.07
N GLU A 164 -14.30 16.86 -8.61
CA GLU A 164 -13.09 17.02 -7.80
C GLU A 164 -13.22 18.17 -6.81
N SER A 165 -12.74 17.95 -5.59
CA SER A 165 -12.86 18.87 -4.46
C SER A 165 -14.31 19.11 -3.99
N GLU A 166 -15.26 18.31 -4.43
CA GLU A 166 -16.64 18.37 -3.99
C GLU A 166 -17.12 16.99 -3.55
N SER A 167 -17.49 16.86 -2.28
CA SER A 167 -17.92 15.59 -1.70
C SER A 167 -19.00 15.79 -0.65
N TYR A 168 -19.75 14.73 -0.41
CA TYR A 168 -20.92 14.71 0.47
C TYR A 168 -20.86 13.53 1.41
N TYR A 169 -21.15 13.75 2.68
CA TYR A 169 -21.22 12.72 3.70
C TYR A 169 -22.66 12.57 4.21
N ILE A 170 -23.20 11.36 4.21
CA ILE A 170 -24.50 11.01 4.77
C ILE A 170 -24.28 10.20 6.04
N PRO A 171 -24.34 10.80 7.23
CA PRO A 171 -24.20 10.08 8.49
C PRO A 171 -25.47 9.30 8.79
N ILE A 172 -25.34 8.05 9.27
CA ILE A 172 -26.49 7.18 9.66
C ILE A 172 -26.28 6.43 10.97
N GLY A 173 -25.04 6.24 11.42
CA GLY A 173 -24.72 5.35 12.55
C GLY A 173 -23.83 5.97 13.62
N HIS A 174 -23.69 7.29 13.69
CA HIS A 174 -22.91 7.93 14.76
C HIS A 174 -23.64 7.90 16.09
N SER A 175 -22.90 7.67 17.19
CA SER A 175 -23.44 7.54 18.54
C SER A 175 -24.02 8.84 19.09
N ASP A 176 -23.40 10.00 18.77
CA ASP A 176 -23.85 11.33 19.20
C ASP A 176 -25.07 11.85 18.43
N SER A 177 -25.60 11.05 17.54
CA SER A 177 -26.65 11.47 16.62
C SER A 177 -28.08 11.24 17.12
N GLU A 178 -28.28 10.79 18.37
CA GLU A 178 -29.63 10.73 18.97
C GLU A 178 -30.25 12.13 19.00
N GLY A 179 -30.96 12.47 17.92
CA GLY A 179 -31.66 13.73 17.72
C GLY A 179 -31.08 14.65 16.63
N ASN A 180 -29.85 14.46 16.18
CA ASN A 180 -29.23 15.29 15.13
C ASN A 180 -29.39 14.71 13.72
N ILE A 181 -29.47 13.39 13.55
CA ILE A 181 -29.75 12.76 12.26
C ILE A 181 -31.24 12.80 11.97
N LYS A 182 -31.67 13.71 11.11
CA LYS A 182 -33.07 13.86 10.67
C LYS A 182 -33.47 12.90 9.57
N LEU A 183 -32.54 12.05 9.11
CA LEU A 183 -32.74 11.08 8.05
C LEU A 183 -33.05 9.69 8.65
N ALA A 184 -34.23 9.15 8.36
CA ALA A 184 -34.55 7.77 8.67
C ALA A 184 -33.68 6.84 7.82
N LYS A 185 -32.97 5.89 8.46
CA LYS A 185 -32.04 4.93 7.82
C LYS A 185 -32.69 4.20 6.64
N GLU A 186 -33.90 3.68 6.86
CA GLU A 186 -34.67 2.93 5.85
C GLU A 186 -34.94 3.76 4.58
N LYS A 187 -35.11 5.07 4.75
CA LYS A 187 -35.33 6.00 3.65
C LYS A 187 -34.05 6.21 2.85
N VAL A 188 -32.91 6.33 3.52
CA VAL A 188 -31.59 6.42 2.90
C VAL A 188 -31.32 5.12 2.13
N TYR A 189 -31.49 3.96 2.76
CA TYR A 189 -31.26 2.65 2.13
C TYR A 189 -32.11 2.46 0.89
N LYS A 190 -33.39 2.81 0.94
CA LYS A 190 -34.29 2.72 -0.22
C LYS A 190 -33.80 3.61 -1.38
N LEU A 191 -33.44 4.86 -1.10
CA LEU A 191 -32.96 5.77 -2.14
C LEU A 191 -31.64 5.32 -2.75
N LEU A 192 -30.73 4.74 -1.94
CA LEU A 192 -29.48 4.19 -2.43
C LEU A 192 -29.71 2.90 -3.24
N ALA A 193 -30.61 2.01 -2.81
CA ALA A 193 -30.98 0.83 -3.58
C ALA A 193 -31.55 1.22 -4.95
N ASP A 194 -32.43 2.23 -5.00
CA ASP A 194 -32.97 2.78 -6.25
C ASP A 194 -31.89 3.42 -7.13
N LEU A 195 -30.91 4.12 -6.52
CA LEU A 195 -29.76 4.71 -7.23
C LEU A 195 -28.88 3.64 -7.87
N PHE A 196 -28.45 2.66 -7.08
CA PHE A 196 -27.53 1.61 -7.54
C PHE A 196 -28.20 0.57 -8.45
N SER A 197 -29.53 0.56 -8.53
CA SER A 197 -30.26 -0.27 -9.51
C SER A 197 -30.22 0.27 -10.94
N LYS A 198 -29.76 1.52 -11.16
CA LYS A 198 -29.75 2.19 -12.46
C LYS A 198 -28.55 1.77 -13.29
N THR A 199 -28.77 0.99 -14.34
CA THR A 199 -27.72 0.38 -15.17
C THR A 199 -26.90 1.39 -16.00
N GLU A 200 -27.45 2.59 -16.20
CA GLU A 200 -26.78 3.69 -16.92
C GLU A 200 -25.76 4.47 -16.07
N LEU A 201 -25.67 4.16 -14.78
CA LEU A 201 -24.71 4.79 -13.86
C LEU A 201 -23.42 3.98 -13.77
N SER A 202 -22.33 4.68 -13.48
CA SER A 202 -21.03 4.08 -13.16
C SER A 202 -20.59 4.54 -11.77
N VAL A 203 -20.42 3.57 -10.88
CA VAL A 203 -20.01 3.79 -9.49
C VAL A 203 -18.56 3.38 -9.33
N ILE A 204 -17.79 4.27 -8.74
CA ILE A 204 -16.35 4.08 -8.51
C ILE A 204 -16.12 3.88 -7.02
N GLY A 205 -15.36 2.86 -6.64
CA GLY A 205 -14.91 2.66 -5.27
C GLY A 205 -13.43 2.36 -5.21
N GLN A 206 -12.90 2.35 -4.02
CA GLN A 206 -11.57 1.84 -3.70
C GLN A 206 -11.73 0.53 -2.92
N ASN A 207 -11.40 -0.62 -3.52
CA ASN A 207 -11.76 -1.93 -2.98
C ASN A 207 -13.29 -2.09 -2.79
N ILE A 208 -14.05 -1.64 -3.79
CA ILE A 208 -15.51 -1.57 -3.77
C ILE A 208 -16.19 -2.91 -3.40
N LYS A 209 -15.49 -4.01 -3.53
CA LYS A 209 -15.98 -5.33 -3.10
C LYS A 209 -16.34 -5.36 -1.61
N TYR A 210 -15.59 -4.65 -0.78
CA TYR A 210 -15.90 -4.51 0.64
C TYR A 210 -17.25 -3.84 0.84
N ASP A 211 -17.48 -2.69 0.21
CA ASP A 211 -18.72 -1.91 0.31
C ASP A 211 -19.94 -2.70 -0.18
N ILE A 212 -19.78 -3.43 -1.29
CA ILE A 212 -20.83 -4.29 -1.82
C ILE A 212 -21.24 -5.34 -0.79
N ASN A 213 -20.28 -5.99 -0.14
CA ASN A 213 -20.55 -7.03 0.85
C ASN A 213 -21.25 -6.45 2.10
N VAL A 214 -20.82 -5.28 2.56
CA VAL A 214 -21.48 -4.57 3.68
C VAL A 214 -22.94 -4.25 3.32
N LEU A 215 -23.18 -3.73 2.10
CA LEU A 215 -24.49 -3.28 1.67
C LEU A 215 -25.51 -4.42 1.43
N TRP A 216 -25.03 -5.64 1.20
CA TRP A 216 -25.91 -6.81 1.09
C TRP A 216 -26.80 -7.01 2.32
N LYS A 217 -26.29 -6.74 3.51
CA LYS A 217 -27.06 -6.82 4.77
C LYS A 217 -28.29 -5.90 4.79
N TYR A 218 -28.21 -4.81 4.03
CA TYR A 218 -29.24 -3.76 3.95
C TYR A 218 -30.11 -3.88 2.71
N ASN A 219 -30.03 -5.01 1.97
CA ASN A 219 -30.74 -5.25 0.71
C ASN A 219 -30.45 -4.21 -0.37
N ILE A 220 -29.25 -3.67 -0.38
CA ILE A 220 -28.78 -2.72 -1.40
C ILE A 220 -27.90 -3.48 -2.39
N PHE A 221 -28.35 -3.61 -3.64
CA PHE A 221 -27.69 -4.38 -4.68
C PHE A 221 -27.31 -3.48 -5.85
N PHE A 222 -26.11 -3.67 -6.35
CA PHE A 222 -25.60 -2.91 -7.50
C PHE A 222 -25.98 -3.60 -8.81
N LYS A 223 -26.69 -2.87 -9.71
CA LYS A 223 -26.92 -3.23 -11.09
C LYS A 223 -26.22 -2.28 -12.05
N CYS A 224 -25.70 -1.16 -11.53
CA CYS A 224 -24.89 -0.18 -12.25
C CYS A 224 -23.51 -0.75 -12.61
N GLN A 225 -22.79 -0.04 -13.47
CA GLN A 225 -21.40 -0.37 -13.77
C GLN A 225 -20.51 -0.07 -12.57
N LEU A 226 -19.60 -0.99 -12.25
CA LEU A 226 -18.66 -0.85 -11.13
C LEU A 226 -17.25 -0.60 -11.66
N GLN A 227 -16.56 0.33 -11.03
CA GLN A 227 -15.15 0.64 -11.28
C GLN A 227 -14.41 0.59 -9.95
N ASP A 228 -13.23 -0.01 -9.93
CA ASP A 228 -12.42 -0.14 -8.72
C ASP A 228 -11.03 0.46 -8.94
N THR A 229 -10.70 1.51 -8.18
CA THR A 229 -9.42 2.21 -8.29
C THR A 229 -8.25 1.36 -7.81
N MET A 230 -8.47 0.44 -6.87
CA MET A 230 -7.46 -0.53 -6.46
C MET A 230 -7.11 -1.46 -7.64
N LEU A 231 -8.11 -2.03 -8.34
CA LEU A 231 -7.88 -2.88 -9.50
C LEU A 231 -7.24 -2.13 -10.65
N LEU A 232 -7.70 -0.90 -10.95
CA LEU A 232 -7.07 -0.04 -11.96
C LEU A 232 -5.59 0.24 -11.63
N SER A 233 -5.26 0.41 -10.36
CA SER A 233 -3.87 0.61 -9.93
C SER A 233 -3.01 -0.62 -10.14
N TYR A 234 -3.55 -1.83 -9.91
CA TYR A 234 -2.86 -3.11 -10.21
C TYR A 234 -2.60 -3.27 -11.70
N ILE A 235 -3.58 -2.93 -12.54
CA ILE A 235 -3.44 -2.98 -14.00
C ILE A 235 -2.37 -1.99 -14.47
N TYR A 236 -2.35 -0.79 -13.90
CA TYR A 236 -1.38 0.24 -14.27
C TYR A 236 0.04 -0.09 -13.82
N ASN A 237 0.18 -0.59 -12.60
CA ASN A 237 1.46 -1.02 -12.02
C ASN A 237 1.21 -2.04 -10.91
N SER A 238 1.51 -3.31 -11.16
CA SER A 238 1.31 -4.40 -10.22
C SER A 238 2.24 -4.37 -9.00
N SER A 239 3.25 -3.51 -9.01
CA SER A 239 4.24 -3.41 -7.93
C SER A 239 3.90 -2.27 -6.97
N GLY A 240 4.03 -2.52 -5.68
CA GLY A 240 3.87 -1.51 -4.63
C GLY A 240 2.61 -1.69 -3.80
N LYS A 241 2.24 -0.64 -3.08
CA LYS A 241 1.02 -0.60 -2.27
C LYS A 241 -0.14 -0.06 -3.11
N HIS A 242 -1.32 -0.60 -2.86
CA HIS A 242 -2.55 -0.26 -3.60
C HIS A 242 -3.67 0.26 -2.68
N ASP A 243 -3.33 0.58 -1.43
CA ASP A 243 -4.22 1.29 -0.51
C ASP A 243 -4.41 2.74 -0.93
N LEU A 244 -5.52 3.35 -0.53
CA LEU A 244 -5.93 4.68 -0.96
C LEU A 244 -4.88 5.75 -0.62
N ASP A 245 -4.29 5.69 0.57
CA ASP A 245 -3.29 6.65 1.04
C ASP A 245 -2.02 6.59 0.20
N SER A 246 -1.52 5.38 -0.06
CA SER A 246 -0.33 5.16 -0.89
C SER A 246 -0.55 5.60 -2.32
N LEU A 247 -1.74 5.33 -2.89
CA LEU A 247 -2.10 5.75 -4.24
C LEU A 247 -2.24 7.27 -4.34
N ALA A 248 -2.91 7.92 -3.38
CA ALA A 248 -3.05 9.37 -3.30
C ALA A 248 -1.68 10.06 -3.26
N GLN A 249 -0.81 9.60 -2.36
CA GLN A 249 0.54 10.14 -2.25
C GLN A 249 1.37 9.96 -3.52
N LYS A 250 1.28 8.77 -4.14
CA LYS A 250 2.11 8.41 -5.30
C LYS A 250 1.68 9.09 -6.59
N TYR A 251 0.38 9.12 -6.85
CA TYR A 251 -0.14 9.52 -8.16
C TYR A 251 -0.77 10.90 -8.18
N LEU A 252 -1.18 11.42 -7.03
CA LEU A 252 -1.79 12.74 -6.89
C LEU A 252 -0.91 13.74 -6.13
N ASP A 253 0.24 13.29 -5.55
CA ASP A 253 1.09 14.09 -4.65
C ASP A 253 0.26 14.70 -3.49
N TYR A 254 -0.65 13.88 -2.96
CA TYR A 254 -1.66 14.29 -2.00
C TYR A 254 -1.54 13.46 -0.71
N GLU A 255 -1.41 14.14 0.43
CA GLU A 255 -1.38 13.53 1.75
C GLU A 255 -2.79 13.60 2.35
N LYS A 256 -3.42 12.44 2.51
CA LYS A 256 -4.77 12.29 3.08
C LYS A 256 -4.76 12.45 4.60
N ILE A 257 -5.93 12.79 5.14
CA ILE A 257 -6.23 12.64 6.56
C ILE A 257 -6.11 11.14 6.89
N LYS A 258 -5.31 10.79 7.89
CA LYS A 258 -5.17 9.39 8.30
C LYS A 258 -6.31 8.99 9.23
N TYR A 259 -6.72 7.74 9.14
CA TYR A 259 -7.74 7.19 10.05
C TYR A 259 -7.37 7.39 11.53
N GLU A 260 -6.09 7.17 11.86
CA GLU A 260 -5.56 7.34 13.22
C GLU A 260 -5.63 8.79 13.73
N ASP A 261 -5.61 9.79 12.85
CA ASP A 261 -5.74 11.20 13.23
C ASP A 261 -7.17 11.52 13.69
N ILE A 262 -8.16 10.74 13.24
CA ILE A 262 -9.58 10.92 13.57
C ILE A 262 -9.95 10.09 14.80
N VAL A 263 -9.61 8.81 14.83
CA VAL A 263 -10.03 7.88 15.89
C VAL A 263 -9.00 7.75 17.02
N GLY A 264 -7.78 8.25 16.84
CA GLY A 264 -6.65 8.02 17.74
C GLY A 264 -6.00 6.65 17.52
N SER A 265 -5.02 6.30 18.35
CA SER A 265 -4.25 5.06 18.22
C SER A 265 -4.09 4.33 19.55
N GLY A 266 -3.85 3.00 19.48
CA GLY A 266 -3.59 2.13 20.64
C GLY A 266 -4.80 1.99 21.56
N VAL A 267 -4.55 1.90 22.88
CA VAL A 267 -5.61 1.62 23.90
C VAL A 267 -6.66 2.73 23.99
N LYS A 268 -6.37 3.93 23.49
CA LYS A 268 -7.30 5.08 23.48
C LYS A 268 -8.03 5.26 22.15
N GLN A 269 -7.89 4.33 21.23
CA GLN A 269 -8.60 4.41 19.95
C GLN A 269 -10.11 4.35 20.16
N LYS A 270 -10.81 5.33 19.62
CA LYS A 270 -12.28 5.39 19.62
C LYS A 270 -12.86 4.57 18.46
N LEU A 271 -14.12 4.21 18.57
CA LEU A 271 -14.84 3.72 17.40
C LEU A 271 -15.16 4.90 16.48
N PHE A 272 -15.19 4.68 15.17
CA PHE A 272 -15.55 5.74 14.23
C PHE A 272 -16.99 6.26 14.47
N SER A 273 -17.87 5.40 14.95
CA SER A 273 -19.22 5.78 15.38
C SER A 273 -19.26 6.81 16.52
N ASP A 274 -18.21 6.87 17.35
CA ASP A 274 -18.13 7.77 18.51
C ASP A 274 -17.46 9.11 18.15
N ILE A 275 -17.05 9.29 16.90
CA ILE A 275 -16.50 10.54 16.40
C ILE A 275 -17.64 11.48 16.01
N ALA A 276 -17.51 12.77 16.37
CA ALA A 276 -18.48 13.78 15.98
C ALA A 276 -18.61 13.85 14.45
N ILE A 277 -19.83 14.05 13.94
CA ILE A 277 -20.10 14.03 12.49
C ILE A 277 -19.26 15.08 11.76
N GLU A 278 -19.06 16.24 12.36
CA GLU A 278 -18.26 17.34 11.82
C GLU A 278 -16.77 17.00 11.71
N GLU A 279 -16.26 16.15 12.59
CA GLU A 279 -14.87 15.67 12.57
C GLU A 279 -14.71 14.47 11.60
N ALA A 280 -15.70 13.59 11.51
CA ALA A 280 -15.72 12.44 10.61
C ALA A 280 -15.90 12.84 9.13
N MET A 281 -16.71 13.88 8.86
CA MET A 281 -17.07 14.30 7.52
C MET A 281 -15.87 14.64 6.62
N PRO A 282 -14.86 15.41 7.08
CA PRO A 282 -13.70 15.71 6.22
C PRO A 282 -12.95 14.47 5.77
N TYR A 283 -12.80 13.47 6.64
CA TYR A 283 -12.15 12.20 6.34
C TYR A 283 -12.96 11.41 5.30
N ALA A 284 -14.22 11.12 5.59
CA ALA A 284 -15.11 10.36 4.71
C ALA A 284 -15.28 11.02 3.33
N CYS A 285 -15.46 12.35 3.31
CA CYS A 285 -15.56 13.10 2.05
C CYS A 285 -14.25 13.06 1.24
N GLU A 286 -13.12 13.08 1.91
CA GLU A 286 -11.80 13.01 1.27
C GLU A 286 -11.60 11.67 0.57
N ASP A 287 -12.03 10.56 1.18
CA ASP A 287 -11.90 9.23 0.60
C ASP A 287 -12.68 9.12 -0.72
N ALA A 288 -13.91 9.61 -0.77
CA ALA A 288 -14.67 9.65 -2.00
C ALA A 288 -14.05 10.60 -3.06
N ASP A 289 -13.60 11.81 -2.66
CA ASP A 289 -12.97 12.78 -3.59
C ASP A 289 -11.67 12.21 -4.20
N ILE A 290 -10.80 11.65 -3.36
CA ILE A 290 -9.53 11.06 -3.81
C ILE A 290 -9.77 9.84 -4.70
N THR A 291 -10.73 9.00 -4.36
CA THR A 291 -11.13 7.87 -5.20
C THR A 291 -11.56 8.33 -6.60
N LEU A 292 -12.36 9.39 -6.70
CA LEU A 292 -12.74 9.96 -8.01
C LEU A 292 -11.53 10.48 -8.80
N ARG A 293 -10.60 11.18 -8.15
CA ARG A 293 -9.39 11.71 -8.79
C ARG A 293 -8.47 10.58 -9.26
N LEU A 294 -8.28 9.54 -8.46
CA LEU A 294 -7.50 8.36 -8.84
C LEU A 294 -8.11 7.63 -10.04
N TYR A 295 -9.43 7.48 -10.06
CA TYR A 295 -10.13 6.92 -11.22
C TYR A 295 -9.83 7.72 -12.50
N LYS A 296 -9.95 9.04 -12.46
CA LYS A 296 -9.62 9.91 -13.60
C LYS A 296 -8.16 9.78 -14.00
N TYR A 297 -7.25 9.72 -13.04
CA TYR A 297 -5.83 9.53 -13.29
C TYR A 297 -5.57 8.22 -14.02
N PHE A 298 -6.02 7.08 -13.46
CA PHE A 298 -5.75 5.76 -14.02
C PHE A 298 -6.44 5.56 -15.38
N THR A 299 -7.69 5.97 -15.53
CA THR A 299 -8.39 5.87 -16.81
C THR A 299 -7.69 6.67 -17.91
N ASN A 300 -7.18 7.86 -17.62
CA ASN A 300 -6.40 8.63 -18.58
C ASN A 300 -5.06 7.96 -18.93
N LYS A 301 -4.41 7.32 -17.97
CA LYS A 301 -3.13 6.61 -18.20
C LYS A 301 -3.31 5.28 -18.94
N LEU A 302 -4.43 4.61 -18.72
CA LEU A 302 -4.73 3.32 -19.34
C LEU A 302 -5.37 3.44 -20.74
N LYS A 303 -5.93 4.60 -21.11
CA LYS A 303 -6.51 4.84 -22.45
C LYS A 303 -5.63 4.38 -23.62
N PRO A 304 -4.32 4.63 -23.63
CA PRO A 304 -3.45 4.16 -24.73
C PRO A 304 -3.30 2.64 -24.80
N LEU A 305 -3.66 1.92 -23.71
CA LEU A 305 -3.53 0.48 -23.58
C LEU A 305 -4.85 -0.27 -23.88
N ASN A 306 -5.90 0.44 -24.31
CA ASN A 306 -7.27 -0.07 -24.47
C ASN A 306 -7.43 -1.31 -25.39
N HIS A 307 -6.42 -1.69 -26.18
CA HIS A 307 -6.44 -2.96 -26.93
C HIS A 307 -6.16 -4.20 -26.07
N GLN A 308 -5.84 -4.04 -24.79
CA GLN A 308 -5.53 -5.14 -23.86
C GLN A 308 -6.64 -5.41 -22.82
N TYR A 309 -7.72 -4.59 -22.82
CA TYR A 309 -8.74 -4.59 -21.74
C TYR A 309 -10.18 -4.78 -22.23
N ASN A 310 -10.37 -5.11 -23.51
CA ASN A 310 -11.68 -5.50 -24.04
C ASN A 310 -11.80 -7.02 -24.14
#